data_aca0cda033551fe9b6c59b9d8e0941c3
#
_entry.id   aca0cda033551fe9b6c59b9d8e0941c3
#
_cell.length_a   1.000
_cell.length_b   1.000
_cell.length_c   1.000
_cell.angle_alpha   90.00
_cell.angle_beta   90.00
_cell.angle_gamma   90.00
#
_symmetry.space_group_name_H-M   'P 1'
#
loop_
_entity.id
_entity.type
_entity.pdbx_description
1 polymer ?
#
loop_
_entity_poly.entity_id
_entity_poly.type
_entity_poly.pdbx_seq_one_letter_code
_entity_poly.pdbx_strand_id
1 'polypeptide(L)'
;MTRTALIVAGGKGLRMGSDLPKQFLPIGGKPVLMHTIEAFYRFDEEMKIVLVLPQEQQTYWRELCQKYHFSIGHVLADGGETRFHSVKNGLAYVEPGLVGVHDGVRPFVSRQVIERCYQLAETKKAVIPVVDVVETIRHLTDTGSETVSRSDYKLVQTPQVFDVELLKRAYAQEYTSFFTDDASVVEAMGESVYLAEGNRENIKITTPFDLKISSVLVNV
;
A
#
# COMPACT_ATOMS: atom_id res chain seq x y z
N MET A 1 11.13 13.32 -13.41
CA MET A 1 9.69 12.98 -13.44
C MET A 1 9.17 13.07 -12.02
N THR A 2 8.01 13.69 -11.81
CA THR A 2 7.42 13.80 -10.46
C THR A 2 7.10 12.42 -9.90
N ARG A 3 7.42 12.18 -8.63
CA ARG A 3 7.12 10.93 -7.91
C ARG A 3 6.15 11.23 -6.78
N THR A 4 5.07 10.47 -6.70
CA THR A 4 4.07 10.61 -5.64
C THR A 4 3.87 9.27 -4.93
N ALA A 5 3.86 9.27 -3.61
CA ALA A 5 3.38 8.17 -2.80
C ALA A 5 1.92 8.42 -2.42
N LEU A 6 1.00 7.58 -2.90
CA LEU A 6 -0.41 7.58 -2.53
C LEU A 6 -0.63 6.52 -1.45
N ILE A 7 -0.68 6.94 -0.19
CA ILE A 7 -0.77 6.04 0.97
C ILE A 7 -2.23 5.90 1.38
N VAL A 8 -2.77 4.67 1.30
CA VAL A 8 -4.18 4.37 1.61
C VAL A 8 -4.29 3.73 2.99
N ALA A 9 -5.00 4.38 3.90
CA ALA A 9 -5.11 3.98 5.30
C ALA A 9 -6.58 3.95 5.80
N GLY A 10 -7.52 3.51 4.95
CA GLY A 10 -8.97 3.53 5.21
C GLY A 10 -9.56 2.28 5.87
N GLY A 11 -8.76 1.29 6.25
CA GLY A 11 -9.27 0.03 6.81
C GLY A 11 -9.84 0.18 8.22
N LYS A 12 -11.07 -0.32 8.45
CA LYS A 12 -11.74 -0.31 9.78
C LYS A 12 -11.08 -1.20 10.84
N GLY A 13 -10.08 -2.01 10.46
CA GLY A 13 -9.29 -2.80 11.41
C GLY A 13 -10.03 -3.84 12.25
N LEU A 14 -11.23 -4.29 11.85
CA LEU A 14 -12.13 -5.17 12.61
C LEU A 14 -11.46 -6.45 13.18
N ARG A 15 -10.42 -6.94 12.51
CA ARG A 15 -9.67 -8.14 12.92
C ARG A 15 -8.66 -7.91 14.06
N MET A 16 -8.45 -6.65 14.48
CA MET A 16 -7.46 -6.31 15.50
C MET A 16 -8.01 -6.40 16.93
N GLY A 17 -9.35 -6.47 17.10
CA GLY A 17 -9.96 -6.48 18.43
C GLY A 17 -9.69 -5.21 19.26
N SER A 18 -9.38 -4.11 18.60
CA SER A 18 -9.07 -2.80 19.20
C SER A 18 -10.06 -1.76 18.68
N ASP A 19 -10.50 -0.86 19.56
CA ASP A 19 -11.32 0.30 19.17
C ASP A 19 -10.54 1.31 18.33
N LEU A 20 -9.19 1.28 18.43
CA LEU A 20 -8.32 2.14 17.65
C LEU A 20 -8.02 1.50 16.27
N PRO A 21 -8.22 2.22 15.15
CA PRO A 21 -7.85 1.73 13.83
C PRO A 21 -6.37 1.36 13.75
N LYS A 22 -6.07 0.22 13.10
CA LYS A 22 -4.75 -0.41 13.10
C LYS A 22 -3.60 0.47 12.60
N GLN A 23 -3.88 1.42 11.71
CA GLN A 23 -2.90 2.38 11.20
C GLN A 23 -2.40 3.34 12.29
N PHE A 24 -3.15 3.51 13.36
CA PHE A 24 -2.79 4.37 14.51
C PHE A 24 -2.21 3.60 15.70
N LEU A 25 -2.22 2.27 15.64
CA LEU A 25 -1.58 1.45 16.69
C LEU A 25 -0.08 1.74 16.73
N PRO A 26 0.50 1.86 17.95
CA PRO A 26 1.91 2.19 18.07
C PRO A 26 2.81 0.97 17.84
N ILE A 27 3.90 1.16 17.11
CA ILE A 27 5.07 0.27 17.06
C ILE A 27 6.32 1.13 17.31
N GLY A 28 7.25 0.67 18.13
CA GLY A 28 8.45 1.46 18.45
C GLY A 28 8.14 2.87 19.00
N GLY A 29 7.02 3.03 19.70
CA GLY A 29 6.66 4.29 20.36
C GLY A 29 5.87 5.29 19.51
N LYS A 30 5.59 5.03 18.21
CA LYS A 30 4.77 5.90 17.36
C LYS A 30 3.85 5.12 16.40
N PRO A 31 2.77 5.75 15.87
CA PRO A 31 1.80 5.12 15.00
C PRO A 31 2.42 4.43 13.77
N VAL A 32 1.90 3.25 13.40
CA VAL A 32 2.29 2.51 12.19
C VAL A 32 2.30 3.41 10.97
N LEU A 33 1.29 4.25 10.80
CA LEU A 33 1.14 5.14 9.65
C LEU A 33 2.29 6.16 9.53
N MET A 34 2.81 6.64 10.66
CA MET A 34 3.96 7.56 10.65
C MET A 34 5.22 6.86 10.11
N HIS A 35 5.48 5.62 10.54
CA HIS A 35 6.58 4.83 9.99
C HIS A 35 6.45 4.61 8.49
N THR A 36 5.22 4.35 8.02
CA THR A 36 4.94 4.18 6.59
C THR A 36 5.26 5.45 5.80
N ILE A 37 4.79 6.61 6.26
CA ILE A 37 5.08 7.90 5.61
C ILE A 37 6.59 8.19 5.62
N GLU A 38 7.26 7.96 6.76
CA GLU A 38 8.70 8.15 6.88
C GLU A 38 9.53 7.27 5.96
N ALA A 39 9.06 6.06 5.62
CA ALA A 39 9.78 5.19 4.68
C ALA A 39 9.90 5.84 3.30
N PHE A 40 8.84 6.50 2.82
CA PHE A 40 8.85 7.23 1.55
C PHE A 40 9.62 8.55 1.65
N TYR A 41 9.45 9.31 2.73
CA TYR A 41 10.18 10.54 2.95
C TYR A 41 11.70 10.30 3.04
N ARG A 42 12.15 9.26 3.76
CA ARG A 42 13.57 8.88 3.81
C ARG A 42 14.13 8.40 2.47
N PHE A 43 13.27 7.88 1.59
CA PHE A 43 13.69 7.51 0.24
C PHE A 43 13.95 8.76 -0.61
N ASP A 44 13.05 9.74 -0.57
CA ASP A 44 13.14 10.99 -1.34
C ASP A 44 12.34 12.08 -0.60
N GLU A 45 13.06 13.04 -0.02
CA GLU A 45 12.44 14.15 0.76
C GLU A 45 11.56 15.08 -0.11
N GLU A 46 11.79 15.08 -1.43
CA GLU A 46 11.01 15.84 -2.41
C GLU A 46 9.77 15.09 -2.90
N MET A 47 9.62 13.81 -2.53
CA MET A 47 8.49 12.99 -2.95
C MET A 47 7.18 13.59 -2.44
N LYS A 48 6.21 13.78 -3.34
CA LYS A 48 4.86 14.19 -2.96
C LYS A 48 4.16 13.04 -2.22
N ILE A 49 3.52 13.35 -1.11
CA ILE A 49 2.78 12.35 -0.32
C ILE A 49 1.31 12.76 -0.28
N VAL A 50 0.45 11.86 -0.73
CA VAL A 50 -1.02 11.96 -0.61
C VAL A 50 -1.46 10.86 0.35
N LEU A 51 -2.04 11.23 1.47
CA LEU A 51 -2.57 10.31 2.47
C LEU A 51 -4.09 10.24 2.37
N VAL A 52 -4.62 9.06 2.09
CA VAL A 52 -6.07 8.82 2.04
C VAL A 52 -6.54 8.22 3.36
N LEU A 53 -7.38 8.97 4.07
CA LEU A 53 -7.99 8.57 5.34
C LEU A 53 -9.51 8.78 5.31
N PRO A 54 -10.31 7.92 5.98
CA PRO A 54 -11.71 8.23 6.26
C PRO A 54 -11.83 9.60 6.93
N GLN A 55 -12.83 10.38 6.53
CA GLN A 55 -13.01 11.76 6.99
C GLN A 55 -13.11 11.85 8.52
N GLU A 56 -13.78 10.89 9.14
CA GLU A 56 -13.93 10.77 10.60
C GLU A 56 -12.61 10.53 11.35
N GLN A 57 -11.57 10.05 10.65
CA GLN A 57 -10.25 9.78 11.24
C GLN A 57 -9.24 10.91 11.06
N GLN A 58 -9.53 11.89 10.22
CA GLN A 58 -8.56 12.94 9.87
C GLN A 58 -8.27 13.88 11.03
N THR A 59 -9.27 14.19 11.87
CA THR A 59 -9.06 15.01 13.07
C THR A 59 -8.10 14.31 14.02
N TYR A 60 -8.35 13.05 14.32
CA TYR A 60 -7.48 12.26 15.18
C TYR A 60 -6.05 12.12 14.61
N TRP A 61 -5.91 12.00 13.30
CA TRP A 61 -4.60 12.01 12.65
C TRP A 61 -3.84 13.32 12.88
N ARG A 62 -4.50 14.47 12.74
CA ARG A 62 -3.89 15.79 13.01
C ARG A 62 -3.44 15.93 14.46
N GLU A 63 -4.24 15.45 15.42
CA GLU A 63 -3.88 15.40 16.84
C GLU A 63 -2.64 14.54 17.09
N LEU A 64 -2.55 13.37 16.44
CA LEU A 64 -1.37 12.52 16.50
C LEU A 64 -0.14 13.22 15.91
N CYS A 65 -0.25 13.90 14.77
CA CYS A 65 0.85 14.67 14.19
C CYS A 65 1.37 15.73 15.17
N GLN A 66 0.48 16.44 15.84
CA GLN A 66 0.87 17.42 16.88
C GLN A 66 1.56 16.73 18.07
N LYS A 67 0.96 15.67 18.59
CA LYS A 67 1.48 14.91 19.73
C LYS A 67 2.89 14.36 19.50
N TYR A 68 3.16 13.87 18.29
CA TYR A 68 4.45 13.26 17.94
C TYR A 68 5.40 14.22 17.22
N HIS A 69 5.06 15.52 17.10
CA HIS A 69 5.83 16.52 16.35
C HIS A 69 6.16 16.05 14.92
N PHE A 70 5.18 15.38 14.28
CA PHE A 70 5.31 14.83 12.96
C PHE A 70 5.12 15.92 11.91
N SER A 71 6.23 16.35 11.27
CA SER A 71 6.28 17.52 10.38
C SER A 71 6.42 17.17 8.89
N ILE A 72 6.39 15.89 8.50
CA ILE A 72 6.47 15.51 7.09
C ILE A 72 5.23 16.01 6.35
N GLY A 73 5.45 16.85 5.34
CA GLY A 73 4.37 17.46 4.53
C GLY A 73 3.62 16.39 3.73
N HIS A 74 2.28 16.42 3.80
CA HIS A 74 1.42 15.54 3.01
C HIS A 74 0.04 16.17 2.80
N VAL A 75 -0.60 15.78 1.69
CA VAL A 75 -1.98 16.15 1.38
C VAL A 75 -2.91 15.11 1.96
N LEU A 76 -3.97 15.54 2.66
CA LEU A 76 -5.04 14.64 3.11
C LEU A 76 -6.15 14.58 2.05
N ALA A 77 -6.49 13.35 1.62
CA ALA A 77 -7.63 13.06 0.78
C ALA A 77 -8.66 12.20 1.53
N ASP A 78 -9.93 12.37 1.19
CA ASP A 78 -11.01 11.61 1.82
C ASP A 78 -11.02 10.16 1.34
N GLY A 79 -11.18 9.22 2.27
CA GLY A 79 -11.48 7.84 1.97
C GLY A 79 -12.83 7.70 1.25
N GLY A 80 -13.00 6.60 0.52
CA GLY A 80 -14.25 6.25 -0.12
C GLY A 80 -14.84 4.96 0.47
N GLU A 81 -15.98 4.53 -0.08
CA GLU A 81 -16.72 3.35 0.37
C GLU A 81 -15.86 2.07 0.33
N THR A 82 -15.03 1.92 -0.70
CA THR A 82 -14.10 0.80 -0.86
C THR A 82 -12.66 1.30 -1.02
N ARG A 83 -11.70 0.36 -1.06
CA ARG A 83 -10.29 0.70 -1.38
C ARG A 83 -10.18 1.36 -2.77
N PHE A 84 -10.94 0.87 -3.76
CA PHE A 84 -11.00 1.46 -5.09
C PHE A 84 -11.41 2.95 -5.03
N HIS A 85 -12.52 3.26 -4.36
CA HIS A 85 -13.00 4.64 -4.24
C HIS A 85 -12.02 5.53 -3.46
N SER A 86 -11.36 4.98 -2.45
CA SER A 86 -10.32 5.67 -1.70
C SER A 86 -9.12 6.05 -2.58
N VAL A 87 -8.61 5.11 -3.39
CA VAL A 87 -7.52 5.39 -4.34
C VAL A 87 -7.98 6.41 -5.39
N LYS A 88 -9.18 6.26 -5.95
CA LYS A 88 -9.76 7.18 -6.92
C LYS A 88 -9.82 8.62 -6.38
N ASN A 89 -10.26 8.79 -5.13
CA ASN A 89 -10.29 10.09 -4.47
C ASN A 89 -8.88 10.68 -4.30
N GLY A 90 -7.92 9.87 -3.88
CA GLY A 90 -6.54 10.29 -3.71
C GLY A 90 -5.86 10.68 -5.03
N LEU A 91 -6.18 9.99 -6.14
CA LEU A 91 -5.65 10.29 -7.47
C LEU A 91 -6.02 11.70 -7.98
N ALA A 92 -7.08 12.32 -7.43
CA ALA A 92 -7.43 13.70 -7.77
C ALA A 92 -6.35 14.71 -7.34
N TYR A 93 -5.52 14.38 -6.35
CA TYR A 93 -4.44 15.21 -5.82
C TYR A 93 -3.06 14.84 -6.40
N VAL A 94 -3.00 13.87 -7.32
CA VAL A 94 -1.74 13.39 -7.90
C VAL A 94 -1.47 14.11 -9.23
N GLU A 95 -0.29 14.76 -9.29
CA GLU A 95 0.22 15.43 -10.49
C GLU A 95 0.77 14.41 -11.52
N PRO A 96 0.89 14.78 -12.81
CA PRO A 96 1.49 13.93 -13.83
C PRO A 96 2.88 13.43 -13.45
N GLY A 97 3.18 12.16 -13.73
CA GLY A 97 4.43 11.51 -13.39
C GLY A 97 4.23 10.05 -13.00
N LEU A 98 4.89 9.60 -11.94
CA LEU A 98 4.72 8.25 -11.37
C LEU A 98 4.04 8.32 -10.01
N VAL A 99 3.12 7.40 -9.77
CA VAL A 99 2.46 7.24 -8.48
C VAL A 99 2.61 5.82 -7.95
N GLY A 100 3.08 5.69 -6.72
CA GLY A 100 3.11 4.42 -5.99
C GLY A 100 1.95 4.36 -5.00
N VAL A 101 0.99 3.48 -5.25
CA VAL A 101 -0.12 3.23 -4.30
C VAL A 101 0.36 2.27 -3.23
N HIS A 102 0.28 2.69 -1.97
CA HIS A 102 0.84 1.94 -0.85
C HIS A 102 -0.14 1.76 0.30
N ASP A 103 -0.16 0.57 0.88
CA ASP A 103 -0.94 0.31 2.10
C ASP A 103 -0.34 1.06 3.30
N GLY A 104 -1.10 1.91 3.97
CA GLY A 104 -0.67 2.68 5.15
C GLY A 104 -0.27 1.83 6.37
N VAL A 105 -0.43 0.52 6.28
CA VAL A 105 -0.07 -0.47 7.30
C VAL A 105 1.05 -1.42 6.85
N ARG A 106 1.94 -0.96 5.95
CA ARG A 106 3.18 -1.64 5.55
C ARG A 106 4.40 -0.75 5.82
N PRO A 107 4.79 -0.57 7.07
CA PRO A 107 5.85 0.38 7.44
C PRO A 107 7.28 -0.07 7.09
N PHE A 108 7.46 -1.33 6.64
CA PHE A 108 8.78 -1.94 6.45
C PHE A 108 9.15 -2.16 4.98
N VAL A 109 8.56 -1.39 4.07
CA VAL A 109 9.01 -1.37 2.68
C VAL A 109 10.44 -0.84 2.63
N SER A 110 11.35 -1.61 2.03
CA SER A 110 12.76 -1.21 1.95
C SER A 110 12.97 -0.11 0.89
N ARG A 111 14.01 0.73 1.12
CA ARG A 111 14.44 1.74 0.15
C ARG A 111 14.66 1.14 -1.24
N GLN A 112 15.28 -0.04 -1.30
CA GLN A 112 15.60 -0.74 -2.55
C GLN A 112 14.33 -1.16 -3.31
N VAL A 113 13.27 -1.58 -2.61
CA VAL A 113 12.00 -1.92 -3.25
C VAL A 113 11.33 -0.69 -3.82
N ILE A 114 11.27 0.41 -3.05
CA ILE A 114 10.72 1.69 -3.55
C ILE A 114 11.48 2.12 -4.80
N GLU A 115 12.80 2.21 -4.73
CA GLU A 115 13.67 2.61 -5.83
C GLU A 115 13.44 1.77 -7.09
N ARG A 116 13.50 0.44 -6.94
CA ARG A 116 13.31 -0.52 -8.05
C ARG A 116 11.96 -0.36 -8.72
N CYS A 117 10.88 -0.26 -7.94
CA CYS A 117 9.53 -0.11 -8.51
C CYS A 117 9.38 1.20 -9.29
N TYR A 118 9.87 2.32 -8.76
CA TYR A 118 9.80 3.60 -9.48
C TYR A 118 10.69 3.63 -10.72
N GLN A 119 11.93 3.11 -10.64
CA GLN A 119 12.82 3.05 -11.81
C GLN A 119 12.26 2.17 -12.94
N LEU A 120 11.73 0.99 -12.61
CA LEU A 120 11.13 0.13 -13.62
C LEU A 120 9.86 0.75 -14.22
N ALA A 121 9.07 1.47 -13.43
CA ALA A 121 7.84 2.11 -13.92
C ALA A 121 8.11 3.25 -14.91
N GLU A 122 9.30 3.85 -14.94
CA GLU A 122 9.68 4.85 -15.96
C GLU A 122 9.57 4.28 -17.39
N THR A 123 9.80 2.99 -17.56
CA THR A 123 9.73 2.32 -18.86
C THR A 123 8.54 1.36 -18.99
N LYS A 124 8.17 0.69 -17.91
CA LYS A 124 7.14 -0.36 -17.90
C LYS A 124 5.73 0.15 -17.58
N LYS A 125 5.63 1.37 -17.02
CA LYS A 125 4.38 2.08 -16.68
C LYS A 125 3.51 1.46 -15.59
N ALA A 126 3.60 0.14 -15.34
CA ALA A 126 2.87 -0.58 -14.30
C ALA A 126 3.77 -1.65 -13.68
N VAL A 127 4.13 -1.49 -12.40
CA VAL A 127 5.08 -2.35 -11.70
C VAL A 127 4.58 -2.63 -10.29
N ILE A 128 4.60 -3.91 -9.89
CA ILE A 128 4.23 -4.32 -8.54
C ILE A 128 5.35 -5.15 -7.89
N PRO A 129 5.65 -4.94 -6.60
CA PRO A 129 6.60 -5.78 -5.87
C PRO A 129 5.93 -7.09 -5.45
N VAL A 130 6.69 -8.17 -5.56
CA VAL A 130 6.24 -9.52 -5.21
C VAL A 130 7.32 -10.28 -4.42
N VAL A 131 6.88 -11.25 -3.61
CA VAL A 131 7.78 -12.20 -2.95
C VAL A 131 7.33 -13.63 -3.22
N ASP A 132 8.28 -14.57 -3.11
CA ASP A 132 8.02 -15.98 -3.32
C ASP A 132 7.10 -16.55 -2.21
N VAL A 133 6.25 -17.50 -2.61
CA VAL A 133 5.50 -18.34 -1.69
C VAL A 133 6.43 -19.39 -1.08
N VAL A 134 6.50 -19.44 0.23
CA VAL A 134 7.37 -20.39 0.97
C VAL A 134 6.62 -21.68 1.28
N GLU A 135 5.36 -21.54 1.70
CA GLU A 135 4.50 -22.65 2.10
C GLU A 135 4.02 -23.46 0.88
N THR A 136 3.65 -24.71 1.12
CA THR A 136 2.94 -25.53 0.12
C THR A 136 1.53 -24.98 -0.07
N ILE A 137 1.14 -24.78 -1.34
CA ILE A 137 -0.20 -24.27 -1.70
C ILE A 137 -1.13 -25.43 -2.01
N ARG A 138 -2.36 -25.34 -1.51
CA ARG A 138 -3.48 -26.20 -1.88
C ARG A 138 -4.53 -25.39 -2.65
N HIS A 139 -4.88 -25.84 -3.83
CA HIS A 139 -6.05 -25.33 -4.56
C HIS A 139 -7.29 -26.09 -4.08
N LEU A 140 -8.33 -25.34 -3.68
CA LEU A 140 -9.60 -25.92 -3.26
C LEU A 140 -10.45 -26.20 -4.51
N THR A 141 -11.04 -27.38 -4.56
CA THR A 141 -11.97 -27.83 -5.60
C THR A 141 -13.33 -28.17 -4.96
N ASP A 142 -14.36 -28.33 -5.76
CA ASP A 142 -15.70 -28.68 -5.28
C ASP A 142 -15.73 -30.02 -4.51
N THR A 143 -14.80 -30.93 -4.79
CA THR A 143 -14.73 -32.27 -4.19
C THR A 143 -13.58 -32.45 -3.21
N GLY A 144 -12.76 -31.41 -2.94
CA GLY A 144 -11.61 -31.51 -2.03
C GLY A 144 -10.53 -30.47 -2.29
N SER A 145 -9.28 -30.91 -2.41
CA SER A 145 -8.16 -30.01 -2.72
C SER A 145 -7.00 -30.74 -3.37
N GLU A 146 -6.20 -30.02 -4.14
CA GLU A 146 -4.99 -30.54 -4.81
C GLU A 146 -3.77 -29.66 -4.51
N THR A 147 -2.58 -30.25 -4.54
CA THR A 147 -1.32 -29.50 -4.42
C THR A 147 -0.99 -28.86 -5.76
N VAL A 148 -0.69 -27.57 -5.75
CA VAL A 148 -0.21 -26.84 -6.93
C VAL A 148 1.25 -26.42 -6.77
N SER A 149 1.92 -26.20 -7.90
CA SER A 149 3.31 -25.72 -7.90
C SER A 149 3.35 -24.30 -7.36
N ARG A 150 3.99 -24.10 -6.19
CA ARG A 150 4.15 -22.77 -5.59
C ARG A 150 5.00 -21.81 -6.43
N SER A 151 5.86 -22.34 -7.33
CA SER A 151 6.68 -21.51 -8.23
C SER A 151 5.86 -20.71 -9.23
N ASP A 152 4.60 -21.11 -9.47
CA ASP A 152 3.68 -20.44 -10.39
C ASP A 152 2.91 -19.28 -9.72
N TYR A 153 3.15 -19.06 -8.41
CA TYR A 153 2.46 -18.06 -7.61
C TYR A 153 3.45 -17.11 -6.94
N LYS A 154 3.01 -15.87 -6.77
CA LYS A 154 3.73 -14.83 -6.02
C LYS A 154 2.78 -14.15 -5.04
N LEU A 155 3.32 -13.70 -3.92
CA LEU A 155 2.58 -12.84 -2.99
C LEU A 155 2.84 -11.38 -3.35
N VAL A 156 1.76 -10.67 -3.64
CA VAL A 156 1.81 -9.26 -4.05
C VAL A 156 1.96 -8.35 -2.85
N GLN A 157 2.81 -7.35 -2.98
CA GLN A 157 3.01 -6.29 -1.99
C GLN A 157 2.72 -4.91 -2.58
N THR A 158 2.96 -3.87 -1.82
CA THR A 158 2.95 -2.48 -2.25
C THR A 158 4.28 -1.81 -1.84
N PRO A 159 4.72 -0.70 -2.49
CA PRO A 159 3.95 0.16 -3.42
C PRO A 159 3.75 -0.48 -4.79
N GLN A 160 2.55 -0.37 -5.33
CA GLN A 160 2.27 -0.66 -6.73
C GLN A 160 2.45 0.64 -7.51
N VAL A 161 3.42 0.69 -8.41
CA VAL A 161 3.85 1.94 -9.06
C VAL A 161 3.41 2.00 -10.51
N PHE A 162 2.76 3.11 -10.85
CA PHE A 162 2.17 3.30 -12.17
C PHE A 162 2.50 4.69 -12.74
N ASP A 163 2.45 4.77 -14.07
CA ASP A 163 2.24 6.04 -14.75
C ASP A 163 0.90 6.63 -14.33
N VAL A 164 0.87 7.91 -13.97
CA VAL A 164 -0.31 8.56 -13.41
C VAL A 164 -1.49 8.58 -14.39
N GLU A 165 -1.23 8.85 -15.67
CA GLU A 165 -2.29 8.92 -16.68
C GLU A 165 -2.87 7.52 -16.95
N LEU A 166 -2.02 6.48 -16.96
CA LEU A 166 -2.46 5.09 -17.04
C LEU A 166 -3.38 4.75 -15.87
N LEU A 167 -2.94 5.03 -14.64
CA LEU A 167 -3.71 4.68 -13.45
C LEU A 167 -5.02 5.47 -13.36
N LYS A 168 -5.03 6.76 -13.69
CA LYS A 168 -6.26 7.57 -13.74
C LYS A 168 -7.28 7.03 -14.76
N ARG A 169 -6.82 6.58 -15.93
CA ARG A 169 -7.70 5.90 -16.91
C ARG A 169 -8.26 4.60 -16.34
N ALA A 170 -7.43 3.81 -15.66
CA ALA A 170 -7.86 2.56 -15.03
C ALA A 170 -8.95 2.81 -13.97
N TYR A 171 -8.78 3.83 -13.15
CA TYR A 171 -9.75 4.22 -12.12
C TYR A 171 -10.98 4.99 -12.65
N ALA A 172 -11.05 5.27 -13.96
CA ALA A 172 -12.26 5.77 -14.61
C ALA A 172 -13.29 4.67 -14.88
N GLN A 173 -12.91 3.38 -14.84
CA GLN A 173 -13.79 2.23 -14.96
C GLN A 173 -14.84 2.20 -13.83
N GLU A 174 -15.95 1.50 -14.06
CA GLU A 174 -16.91 1.18 -13.01
C GLU A 174 -16.31 0.17 -12.03
N TYR A 175 -16.59 0.37 -10.74
CA TYR A 175 -16.13 -0.53 -9.69
C TYR A 175 -16.71 -1.93 -9.83
N THR A 176 -15.87 -2.94 -9.64
CA THR A 176 -16.28 -4.33 -9.50
C THR A 176 -15.55 -5.00 -8.33
N SER A 177 -16.16 -6.01 -7.71
CA SER A 177 -15.56 -6.77 -6.61
C SER A 177 -14.31 -7.57 -6.99
N PHE A 178 -14.03 -7.72 -8.28
CA PHE A 178 -12.79 -8.32 -8.79
C PHE A 178 -11.57 -7.39 -8.64
N PHE A 179 -11.77 -6.10 -8.39
CA PHE A 179 -10.70 -5.14 -8.15
C PHE A 179 -10.15 -5.29 -6.73
N THR A 180 -9.24 -6.24 -6.54
CA THR A 180 -8.67 -6.58 -5.24
C THR A 180 -7.48 -5.69 -4.86
N ASP A 181 -6.78 -5.14 -5.87
CA ASP A 181 -5.64 -4.23 -5.74
C ASP A 181 -5.56 -3.29 -6.97
N ASP A 182 -4.51 -2.45 -7.04
CA ASP A 182 -4.39 -1.48 -8.14
C ASP A 182 -3.97 -2.16 -9.45
N ALA A 183 -3.21 -3.26 -9.37
CA ALA A 183 -2.83 -4.06 -10.52
C ALA A 183 -4.07 -4.64 -11.22
N SER A 184 -5.01 -5.23 -10.49
CA SER A 184 -6.22 -5.81 -11.07
C SER A 184 -7.10 -4.77 -11.77
N VAL A 185 -7.07 -3.50 -11.32
CA VAL A 185 -7.77 -2.39 -12.01
C VAL A 185 -7.12 -2.08 -13.36
N VAL A 186 -5.78 -2.10 -13.42
CA VAL A 186 -5.02 -1.84 -14.64
C VAL A 186 -5.14 -3.01 -15.62
N GLU A 187 -5.04 -4.25 -15.14
CA GLU A 187 -5.19 -5.48 -15.94
C GLU A 187 -6.56 -5.60 -16.58
N ALA A 188 -7.62 -5.12 -15.92
CA ALA A 188 -8.98 -5.11 -16.47
C ALA A 188 -9.13 -4.24 -17.74
N MET A 189 -8.17 -3.33 -18.03
CA MET A 189 -8.09 -2.60 -19.30
C MET A 189 -7.27 -3.32 -20.37
N GLY A 190 -6.75 -4.53 -20.09
CA GLY A 190 -5.85 -5.24 -21.01
C GLY A 190 -4.40 -4.77 -20.96
N GLU A 191 -4.02 -3.96 -19.98
CA GLU A 191 -2.65 -3.49 -19.80
C GLU A 191 -1.82 -4.50 -19.01
N SER A 192 -0.54 -4.63 -19.33
CA SER A 192 0.37 -5.56 -18.67
C SER A 192 0.95 -4.95 -17.39
N VAL A 193 1.02 -5.75 -16.33
CA VAL A 193 1.68 -5.40 -15.08
C VAL A 193 2.99 -6.18 -14.94
N TYR A 194 4.07 -5.49 -14.58
CA TYR A 194 5.42 -6.07 -14.45
C TYR A 194 5.76 -6.33 -12.99
N LEU A 195 6.38 -7.48 -12.73
CA LEU A 195 6.78 -7.89 -11.39
C LEU A 195 8.19 -7.38 -11.06
N ALA A 196 8.34 -6.85 -9.84
CA ALA A 196 9.61 -6.49 -9.25
C ALA A 196 9.84 -7.29 -7.98
N GLU A 197 11.09 -7.53 -7.59
CA GLU A 197 11.40 -8.17 -6.32
C GLU A 197 11.05 -7.28 -5.14
N GLY A 198 10.22 -7.78 -4.21
CA GLY A 198 9.86 -7.14 -2.94
C GLY A 198 10.83 -7.48 -1.80
N ASN A 199 10.42 -7.20 -0.55
CA ASN A 199 11.15 -7.64 0.64
C ASN A 199 10.21 -8.32 1.65
N ARG A 200 10.69 -9.37 2.30
CA ARG A 200 9.84 -10.20 3.19
C ARG A 200 9.35 -9.45 4.41
N GLU A 201 10.15 -8.49 4.90
CA GLU A 201 9.82 -7.65 6.05
C GLU A 201 8.66 -6.68 5.76
N ASN A 202 8.36 -6.43 4.48
CA ASN A 202 7.25 -5.56 4.04
C ASN A 202 5.88 -6.23 4.27
N ILE A 203 5.67 -6.72 5.49
CA ILE A 203 4.42 -7.35 5.92
C ILE A 203 3.29 -6.32 5.99
N LYS A 204 2.06 -6.77 5.72
CA LYS A 204 0.85 -5.99 5.95
C LYS A 204 0.34 -6.26 7.37
N ILE A 205 0.34 -5.26 8.24
CA ILE A 205 -0.16 -5.39 9.60
C ILE A 205 -1.69 -5.54 9.55
N THR A 206 -2.18 -6.74 9.85
CA THR A 206 -3.60 -7.10 9.76
C THR A 206 -4.13 -7.82 10.99
N THR A 207 -3.23 -8.40 11.79
CA THR A 207 -3.54 -9.17 12.99
C THR A 207 -2.70 -8.71 14.18
N PRO A 208 -3.10 -9.05 15.45
CA PRO A 208 -2.27 -8.81 16.61
C PRO A 208 -0.89 -9.50 16.55
N PHE A 209 -0.79 -10.62 15.83
CA PHE A 209 0.48 -11.31 15.60
C PHE A 209 1.43 -10.47 14.73
N ASP A 210 0.91 -9.86 13.65
CA ASP A 210 1.71 -8.97 12.79
C ASP A 210 2.24 -7.77 13.59
N LEU A 211 1.43 -7.25 14.52
CA LEU A 211 1.84 -6.13 15.38
C LEU A 211 3.00 -6.52 16.31
N LYS A 212 3.00 -7.75 16.84
CA LYS A 212 4.11 -8.27 17.65
C LYS A 212 5.38 -8.41 16.83
N ILE A 213 5.29 -8.96 15.61
CA ILE A 213 6.44 -9.04 14.70
C ILE A 213 6.95 -7.63 14.38
N SER A 214 6.05 -6.70 14.12
CA SER A 214 6.39 -5.30 13.80
C SER A 214 7.15 -4.60 14.92
N SER A 215 6.87 -4.92 16.19
CA SER A 215 7.59 -4.35 17.34
C SER A 215 9.05 -4.82 17.43
N VAL A 216 9.38 -5.96 16.82
CA VAL A 216 10.77 -6.43 16.68
C VAL A 216 11.43 -5.75 15.47
N LEU A 217 10.76 -5.74 14.32
CA LEU A 217 11.30 -5.21 13.07
C LEU A 217 11.62 -3.70 13.14
N VAL A 218 10.87 -2.93 13.94
CA VAL A 218 11.08 -1.47 14.05
C VAL A 218 12.40 -1.11 14.74
N ASN A 219 13.04 -2.05 15.45
CA ASN A 219 14.29 -1.85 16.17
C ASN A 219 15.52 -2.42 15.42
N VAL A 220 15.34 -2.92 14.22
CA VAL A 220 16.39 -3.44 13.33
C VAL A 220 16.72 -2.39 12.27
#